data_fc9569ddc2db1892406ad9e98824ba49
#
_entry.id   fc9569ddc2db1892406ad9e98824ba49
#
_cell.length_a   1.000
_cell.length_b   1.000
_cell.length_c   1.000
_cell.angle_alpha   90.00
_cell.angle_beta   90.00
_cell.angle_gamma   90.00
#
_symmetry.space_group_name_H-M   'P 1'
#
loop_
_entity.id
_entity.type
_entity.pdbx_description
1 polymer ?
#
loop_
_entity_poly.entity_id
_entity_poly.type
_entity_poly.pdbx_seq_one_letter_code
_entity_poly.pdbx_strand_id
1 'polypeptide(L)'
;YWGYAASIATVIVAFIGPVFGTLADTKGLKKPIFITTMLIGGIGCLVLGFARQWFIFLLIYIIAKIGFSGSLIFYDSMLGDITTEERVDNVSSQGYAWGYIGSCVPFVVCLGIVLGAERIGISTEMAMMISFAIVAVWWIGMTIPLLKIYKQKNYVERQPKAVRNSFKRLG
;
A
#
# COMPACT_ATOMS: atom_id res chain seq x y z
N TYR A 1 -15.94 8.55 14.44
CA TYR A 1 -14.48 8.55 14.64
C TYR A 1 -13.72 7.95 13.46
N TRP A 2 -14.22 6.85 12.85
CA TRP A 2 -13.59 6.21 11.69
C TRP A 2 -13.37 7.17 10.50
N GLY A 3 -14.42 7.94 10.14
CA GLY A 3 -14.33 8.92 9.07
C GLY A 3 -13.23 9.97 9.31
N TYR A 4 -13.09 10.44 10.54
CA TYR A 4 -12.02 11.39 10.90
C TYR A 4 -10.63 10.77 10.71
N ALA A 5 -10.43 9.53 11.13
CA ALA A 5 -9.15 8.83 10.94
C ALA A 5 -8.82 8.65 9.45
N ALA A 6 -9.81 8.27 8.65
CA ALA A 6 -9.66 8.14 7.20
C ALA A 6 -9.33 9.48 6.53
N SER A 7 -10.02 10.57 6.93
CA SER A 7 -9.77 11.92 6.43
C SER A 7 -8.37 12.41 6.80
N ILE A 8 -7.95 12.23 8.06
CA ILE A 8 -6.61 12.60 8.52
C ILE A 8 -5.54 11.86 7.70
N ALA A 9 -5.68 10.53 7.53
CA ALA A 9 -4.74 9.76 6.72
C ALA A 9 -4.68 10.27 5.27
N THR A 10 -5.82 10.58 4.65
CA THR A 10 -5.89 11.09 3.29
C THR A 10 -5.22 12.47 3.16
N VAL A 11 -5.46 13.38 4.11
CA VAL A 11 -4.81 14.69 4.14
C VAL A 11 -3.30 14.54 4.27
N ILE A 12 -2.82 13.70 5.18
CA ILE A 12 -1.37 13.43 5.33
C ILE A 12 -0.79 12.90 4.02
N VAL A 13 -1.44 11.93 3.37
CA VAL A 13 -0.99 11.39 2.09
C VAL A 13 -0.96 12.45 0.99
N ALA A 14 -1.96 13.35 0.95
CA ALA A 14 -1.98 14.45 -0.02
C ALA A 14 -0.78 15.39 0.13
N PHE A 15 -0.35 15.68 1.36
CA PHE A 15 0.85 16.49 1.61
C PHE A 15 2.16 15.74 1.34
N ILE A 16 2.22 14.44 1.63
CA ILE A 16 3.42 13.63 1.42
C ILE A 16 3.56 13.20 -0.05
N GLY A 17 2.46 13.12 -0.79
CA GLY A 17 2.42 12.65 -2.18
C GLY A 17 3.43 13.31 -3.11
N PRO A 18 3.53 14.65 -3.17
CA PRO A 18 4.53 15.34 -3.99
C PRO A 18 5.98 15.00 -3.62
N VAL A 19 6.25 14.78 -2.32
CA VAL A 19 7.57 14.34 -1.85
C VAL A 19 7.86 12.93 -2.32
N PHE A 20 6.88 12.03 -2.18
CA PHE A 20 7.00 10.65 -2.65
C PHE A 20 7.18 10.58 -4.16
N GLY A 21 6.46 11.39 -4.93
CA GLY A 21 6.65 11.51 -6.38
C GLY A 21 8.09 11.88 -6.74
N THR A 22 8.65 12.92 -6.11
CA THR A 22 10.04 13.34 -6.35
C THR A 22 11.04 12.24 -5.96
N LEU A 23 10.80 11.53 -4.86
CA LEU A 23 11.65 10.42 -4.42
C LEU A 23 11.53 9.22 -5.36
N ALA A 24 10.33 8.96 -5.91
CA ALA A 24 10.11 7.92 -6.89
C ALA A 24 10.94 8.11 -8.17
N ASP A 25 11.11 9.37 -8.60
CA ASP A 25 11.91 9.69 -9.78
C ASP A 25 13.42 9.65 -9.51
N THR A 26 13.85 9.64 -8.25
CA THR A 26 15.27 9.65 -7.89
C THR A 26 15.90 8.27 -8.07
N LYS A 27 17.10 8.26 -8.69
CA LYS A 27 17.87 7.03 -8.95
C LYS A 27 18.09 6.19 -7.69
N GLY A 28 17.68 4.92 -7.78
CA GLY A 28 17.91 3.91 -6.75
C GLY A 28 17.03 4.02 -5.51
N LEU A 29 16.12 5.03 -5.40
CA LEU A 29 15.27 5.21 -4.25
C LEU A 29 13.87 4.57 -4.41
N LYS A 30 13.40 4.40 -5.63
CA LYS A 30 12.05 3.89 -5.93
C LYS A 30 11.77 2.54 -5.25
N LYS A 31 12.61 1.55 -5.47
CA LYS A 31 12.42 0.20 -4.92
C LYS A 31 12.53 0.14 -3.39
N PRO A 32 13.57 0.69 -2.72
CA PRO A 32 13.66 0.62 -1.27
C PRO A 32 12.54 1.37 -0.56
N ILE A 33 12.11 2.53 -1.07
CA ILE A 33 10.99 3.27 -0.45
C ILE A 33 9.67 2.55 -0.67
N PHE A 34 9.45 1.96 -1.86
CA PHE A 34 8.31 1.08 -2.10
C PHE A 34 8.24 -0.07 -1.09
N ILE A 35 9.36 -0.77 -0.87
CA ILE A 35 9.43 -1.86 0.12
C ILE A 35 9.10 -1.33 1.53
N THR A 36 9.68 -0.20 1.93
CA THR A 36 9.45 0.37 3.26
C THR A 36 8.00 0.74 3.47
N THR A 37 7.38 1.45 2.51
CA THR A 37 5.97 1.86 2.60
C THR A 37 5.03 0.66 2.55
N MET A 38 5.31 -0.34 1.73
CA MET A 38 4.58 -1.60 1.66
C MET A 38 4.66 -2.37 2.99
N LEU A 39 5.85 -2.45 3.61
CA LEU A 39 6.01 -3.12 4.90
C LEU A 39 5.29 -2.36 6.02
N ILE A 40 5.34 -1.03 6.05
CA ILE A 40 4.59 -0.22 7.02
C ILE A 40 3.09 -0.52 6.88
N GLY A 41 2.55 -0.56 5.67
CA GLY A 41 1.16 -0.89 5.42
C GLY A 41 0.80 -2.33 5.81
N GLY A 42 1.62 -3.31 5.38
CA GLY A 42 1.40 -4.74 5.63
C GLY A 42 1.53 -5.13 7.10
N ILE A 43 2.59 -4.66 7.77
CA ILE A 43 2.78 -4.88 9.22
C ILE A 43 1.69 -4.13 10.00
N GLY A 44 1.37 -2.89 9.61
CA GLY A 44 0.27 -2.14 10.20
C GLY A 44 -1.06 -2.88 10.09
N CYS A 45 -1.36 -3.47 8.93
CA CYS A 45 -2.54 -4.32 8.73
C CYS A 45 -2.54 -5.53 9.67
N LEU A 46 -1.40 -6.21 9.84
CA LEU A 46 -1.27 -7.33 10.77
C LEU A 46 -1.52 -6.89 12.22
N VAL A 47 -0.92 -5.78 12.64
CA VAL A 47 -1.03 -5.25 14.01
C VAL A 47 -2.43 -4.77 14.34
N LEU A 48 -3.22 -4.31 13.36
CA LEU A 48 -4.65 -3.96 13.54
C LEU A 48 -5.45 -5.11 14.14
N GLY A 49 -5.14 -6.37 13.79
CA GLY A 49 -5.80 -7.54 14.35
C GLY A 49 -5.62 -7.72 15.86
N PHE A 50 -4.59 -7.12 16.45
CA PHE A 50 -4.28 -7.20 17.89
C PHE A 50 -4.76 -5.97 18.67
N ALA A 51 -5.22 -4.93 18.02
CA ALA A 51 -5.63 -3.69 18.66
C ALA A 51 -7.00 -3.83 19.34
N ARG A 52 -7.01 -3.93 20.68
CA ARG A 52 -8.23 -4.06 21.48
C ARG A 52 -8.90 -2.73 21.82
N GLN A 53 -8.14 -1.64 21.84
CA GLN A 53 -8.64 -0.30 22.15
C GLN A 53 -8.92 0.46 20.85
N TRP A 54 -10.11 1.04 20.73
CA TRP A 54 -10.54 1.76 19.53
C TRP A 54 -9.59 2.89 19.13
N PHE A 55 -9.02 3.60 20.10
CA PHE A 55 -8.10 4.71 19.83
C PHE A 55 -6.77 4.20 19.24
N ILE A 56 -6.21 3.14 19.82
CA ILE A 56 -4.98 2.49 19.32
C ILE A 56 -5.23 1.93 17.91
N PHE A 57 -6.39 1.31 17.69
CA PHE A 57 -6.80 0.82 16.38
C PHE A 57 -6.80 1.93 15.33
N LEU A 58 -7.38 3.11 15.64
CA LEU A 58 -7.41 4.23 14.71
C LEU A 58 -6.01 4.80 14.42
N LEU A 59 -5.12 4.87 15.41
CA LEU A 59 -3.74 5.32 15.21
C LEU A 59 -2.97 4.37 14.29
N ILE A 60 -3.05 3.06 14.55
CA ILE A 60 -2.42 2.05 13.70
C ILE A 60 -3.01 2.09 12.29
N TYR A 61 -4.32 2.27 12.16
CA TYR A 61 -5.00 2.41 10.88
C TYR A 61 -4.47 3.60 10.07
N ILE A 62 -4.28 4.77 10.68
CA ILE A 62 -3.73 5.95 10.01
C ILE A 62 -2.33 5.64 9.46
N ILE A 63 -1.46 5.04 10.28
CA ILE A 63 -0.10 4.68 9.87
C ILE A 63 -0.11 3.64 8.73
N ALA A 64 -0.91 2.58 8.89
CA ALA A 64 -1.06 1.55 7.87
C ALA A 64 -1.61 2.12 6.55
N LYS A 65 -2.60 3.02 6.63
CA LYS A 65 -3.20 3.69 5.47
C LYS A 65 -2.21 4.58 4.74
N ILE A 66 -1.35 5.31 5.48
CA ILE A 66 -0.28 6.14 4.89
C ILE A 66 0.73 5.23 4.18
N GLY A 67 1.16 4.12 4.81
CA GLY A 67 2.05 3.13 4.20
C GLY A 67 1.46 2.53 2.93
N PHE A 68 0.19 2.12 2.98
CA PHE A 68 -0.54 1.59 1.83
C PHE A 68 -0.60 2.59 0.68
N SER A 69 -1.08 3.81 0.95
CA SER A 69 -1.22 4.84 -0.09
C SER A 69 0.13 5.27 -0.65
N GLY A 70 1.16 5.36 0.21
CA GLY A 70 2.53 5.59 -0.22
C GLY A 70 3.05 4.50 -1.16
N SER A 71 2.80 3.23 -0.84
CA SER A 71 3.22 2.13 -1.70
C SER A 71 2.55 2.16 -3.08
N LEU A 72 1.28 2.59 -3.17
CA LEU A 72 0.59 2.75 -4.44
C LEU A 72 1.24 3.82 -5.34
N ILE A 73 1.64 4.97 -4.77
CA ILE A 73 2.35 6.03 -5.52
C ILE A 73 3.62 5.47 -6.17
N PHE A 74 4.40 4.69 -5.43
CA PHE A 74 5.61 4.07 -5.98
C PHE A 74 5.29 2.95 -6.97
N TYR A 75 4.25 2.15 -6.71
CA TYR A 75 3.79 1.11 -7.63
C TYR A 75 3.39 1.70 -8.99
N ASP A 76 2.56 2.75 -8.98
CA ASP A 76 2.13 3.41 -10.21
C ASP A 76 3.31 4.03 -10.97
N SER A 77 4.28 4.60 -10.25
CA SER A 77 5.50 5.13 -10.86
C SER A 77 6.41 4.06 -11.50
N MET A 78 6.30 2.80 -11.05
CA MET A 78 7.05 1.68 -11.63
C MET A 78 6.51 1.26 -13.00
N LEU A 79 5.26 1.60 -13.32
CA LEU A 79 4.63 1.25 -14.58
C LEU A 79 5.42 1.78 -15.78
N GLY A 80 5.89 3.03 -15.73
CA GLY A 80 6.71 3.63 -16.77
C GLY A 80 8.09 2.97 -16.97
N ASP A 81 8.56 2.18 -15.99
CA ASP A 81 9.81 1.43 -16.11
C ASP A 81 9.63 0.04 -16.76
N ILE A 82 8.41 -0.52 -16.72
CA ILE A 82 8.13 -1.89 -17.20
C ILE A 82 7.54 -1.90 -18.60
N THR A 83 6.96 -0.80 -19.08
CA THR A 83 6.29 -0.73 -20.39
C THR A 83 6.72 0.49 -21.19
N THR A 84 6.32 0.55 -22.45
CA THR A 84 6.50 1.71 -23.34
C THR A 84 5.27 2.61 -23.29
N GLU A 85 5.41 3.90 -23.68
CA GLU A 85 4.31 4.86 -23.70
C GLU A 85 3.10 4.38 -24.52
N GLU A 86 3.33 3.69 -25.64
CA GLU A 86 2.28 3.14 -26.49
C GLU A 86 1.44 2.04 -25.84
N ARG A 87 1.98 1.33 -24.84
CA ARG A 87 1.37 0.16 -24.19
C ARG A 87 0.96 0.41 -22.75
N VAL A 88 1.26 1.60 -22.21
CA VAL A 88 1.06 1.92 -20.78
C VAL A 88 -0.39 1.75 -20.36
N ASP A 89 -1.34 2.20 -21.18
CA ASP A 89 -2.76 2.10 -20.86
C ASP A 89 -3.26 0.65 -20.84
N ASN A 90 -2.79 -0.16 -21.77
CA ASN A 90 -3.15 -1.57 -21.83
C ASN A 90 -2.56 -2.36 -20.63
N VAL A 91 -1.28 -2.14 -20.31
CA VAL A 91 -0.62 -2.80 -19.17
C VAL A 91 -1.23 -2.35 -17.85
N SER A 92 -1.55 -1.06 -17.71
CA SER A 92 -2.25 -0.50 -16.56
C SER A 92 -3.62 -1.14 -16.37
N SER A 93 -4.44 -1.17 -17.42
CA SER A 93 -5.79 -1.75 -17.40
C SER A 93 -5.76 -3.24 -17.03
N GLN A 94 -4.82 -4.01 -17.57
CA GLN A 94 -4.62 -5.40 -17.20
C GLN A 94 -4.17 -5.56 -15.76
N GLY A 95 -3.26 -4.69 -15.29
CA GLY A 95 -2.80 -4.67 -13.91
C GLY A 95 -3.94 -4.45 -12.91
N TYR A 96 -4.82 -3.48 -13.20
CA TYR A 96 -6.02 -3.24 -12.40
C TYR A 96 -6.99 -4.42 -12.44
N ALA A 97 -7.26 -5.00 -13.61
CA ALA A 97 -8.15 -6.16 -13.74
C ALA A 97 -7.65 -7.35 -12.91
N TRP A 98 -6.36 -7.70 -13.02
CA TRP A 98 -5.75 -8.76 -12.22
C TRP A 98 -5.70 -8.43 -10.74
N GLY A 99 -5.51 -7.15 -10.38
CA GLY A 99 -5.57 -6.67 -9.01
C GLY A 99 -6.94 -6.89 -8.38
N TYR A 100 -8.02 -6.57 -9.10
CA TYR A 100 -9.39 -6.83 -8.63
C TYR A 100 -9.66 -8.33 -8.48
N ILE A 101 -9.34 -9.15 -9.49
CA ILE A 101 -9.50 -10.60 -9.41
C ILE A 101 -8.70 -11.18 -8.24
N GLY A 102 -7.43 -10.75 -8.10
CA GLY A 102 -6.55 -11.18 -7.01
C GLY A 102 -7.04 -10.78 -5.61
N SER A 103 -7.74 -9.65 -5.48
CA SER A 103 -8.32 -9.22 -4.21
C SER A 103 -9.61 -9.96 -3.82
N CYS A 104 -10.32 -10.53 -4.79
CA CYS A 104 -11.51 -11.34 -4.51
C CYS A 104 -11.18 -12.60 -3.70
N VAL A 105 -10.02 -13.21 -3.92
CA VAL A 105 -9.62 -14.44 -3.22
C VAL A 105 -9.52 -14.22 -1.71
N PRO A 106 -8.67 -13.32 -1.19
CA PRO A 106 -8.60 -13.08 0.25
C PRO A 106 -9.90 -12.53 0.81
N PHE A 107 -10.64 -11.73 0.02
CA PHE A 107 -11.95 -11.20 0.45
C PHE A 107 -12.95 -12.33 0.74
N VAL A 108 -13.13 -13.27 -0.19
CA VAL A 108 -14.07 -14.39 -0.01
C VAL A 108 -13.64 -15.29 1.14
N VAL A 109 -12.34 -15.56 1.28
CA VAL A 109 -11.80 -16.35 2.40
C VAL A 109 -12.08 -15.66 3.74
N CYS A 110 -11.76 -14.38 3.87
CA CYS A 110 -12.00 -13.60 5.09
C CYS A 110 -13.49 -13.51 5.42
N LEU A 111 -14.33 -13.27 4.42
CA LEU A 111 -15.79 -13.23 4.60
C LEU A 111 -16.31 -14.58 5.10
N GLY A 112 -15.84 -15.68 4.52
CA GLY A 112 -16.20 -17.04 4.95
C GLY A 112 -15.79 -17.32 6.40
N ILE A 113 -14.61 -16.89 6.81
CA ILE A 113 -14.13 -17.05 8.18
C ILE A 113 -14.98 -16.23 9.16
N VAL A 114 -15.25 -14.97 8.84
CA VAL A 114 -16.02 -14.07 9.73
C VAL A 114 -17.46 -14.52 9.87
N LEU A 115 -18.14 -14.87 8.75
CA LEU A 115 -19.52 -15.35 8.77
C LEU A 115 -19.64 -16.77 9.34
N GLY A 116 -18.61 -17.58 9.21
CA GLY A 116 -18.55 -18.95 9.75
C GLY A 116 -18.01 -19.05 11.17
N ALA A 117 -17.63 -17.95 11.81
CA ALA A 117 -16.92 -17.93 13.09
C ALA A 117 -17.60 -18.77 14.18
N GLU A 118 -18.90 -18.58 14.35
CA GLU A 118 -19.71 -19.34 15.34
C GLU A 118 -19.72 -20.83 15.03
N ARG A 119 -19.81 -21.22 13.74
CA ARG A 119 -19.85 -22.63 13.32
C ARG A 119 -18.51 -23.34 13.54
N ILE A 120 -17.42 -22.57 13.44
CA ILE A 120 -16.04 -23.07 13.63
C ILE A 120 -15.63 -23.04 15.10
N GLY A 121 -16.45 -22.40 15.97
CA GLY A 121 -16.20 -22.32 17.41
C GLY A 121 -15.13 -21.27 17.78
N ILE A 122 -14.94 -20.23 16.96
CA ILE A 122 -14.02 -19.12 17.23
C ILE A 122 -14.80 -17.84 17.49
N SER A 123 -14.22 -16.92 18.27
CA SER A 123 -14.83 -15.61 18.47
C SER A 123 -14.72 -14.74 17.23
N THR A 124 -15.65 -13.79 17.05
CA THR A 124 -15.58 -12.80 15.97
C THR A 124 -14.28 -12.01 15.99
N GLU A 125 -13.76 -11.69 17.17
CA GLU A 125 -12.46 -11.02 17.33
C GLU A 125 -11.32 -11.85 16.72
N MET A 126 -11.30 -13.15 17.01
CA MET A 126 -10.29 -14.07 16.45
C MET A 126 -10.45 -14.20 14.93
N ALA A 127 -11.68 -14.27 14.42
CA ALA A 127 -11.96 -14.30 12.99
C ALA A 127 -11.44 -13.04 12.27
N MET A 128 -11.63 -11.87 12.88
CA MET A 128 -11.11 -10.60 12.36
C MET A 128 -9.57 -10.56 12.40
N MET A 129 -8.96 -11.00 13.49
CA MET A 129 -7.50 -11.08 13.60
C MET A 129 -6.89 -11.99 12.50
N ILE A 130 -7.47 -13.15 12.28
CA ILE A 130 -7.07 -14.07 11.21
C ILE A 130 -7.23 -13.40 9.84
N SER A 131 -8.33 -12.67 9.63
CA SER A 131 -8.57 -11.95 8.37
C SER A 131 -7.53 -10.88 8.10
N PHE A 132 -7.15 -10.08 9.09
CA PHE A 132 -6.05 -9.11 8.95
C PHE A 132 -4.73 -9.79 8.62
N ALA A 133 -4.43 -10.93 9.26
CA ALA A 133 -3.23 -11.70 8.97
C ALA A 133 -3.22 -12.23 7.53
N ILE A 134 -4.34 -12.79 7.06
CA ILE A 134 -4.49 -13.29 5.69
C ILE A 134 -4.24 -12.15 4.69
N VAL A 135 -4.87 -10.99 4.88
CA VAL A 135 -4.72 -9.84 3.98
C VAL A 135 -3.27 -9.35 3.96
N ALA A 136 -2.62 -9.24 5.11
CA ALA A 136 -1.23 -8.80 5.20
C ALA A 136 -0.27 -9.77 4.48
N VAL A 137 -0.40 -11.07 4.74
CA VAL A 137 0.42 -12.11 4.10
C VAL A 137 0.16 -12.18 2.59
N TRP A 138 -1.10 -12.09 2.18
CA TRP A 138 -1.48 -12.07 0.76
C TRP A 138 -0.85 -10.90 0.03
N TRP A 139 -0.99 -9.69 0.58
CA TRP A 139 -0.46 -8.49 -0.04
C TRP A 139 1.07 -8.51 -0.14
N ILE A 140 1.78 -8.84 0.95
CA ILE A 140 3.23 -8.97 0.94
C ILE A 140 3.67 -10.06 -0.04
N GLY A 141 3.00 -11.21 -0.01
CA GLY A 141 3.30 -12.35 -0.88
C GLY A 141 3.16 -12.01 -2.36
N MET A 142 2.05 -11.35 -2.75
CA MET A 142 1.81 -10.93 -4.13
C MET A 142 2.76 -9.82 -4.60
N THR A 143 3.39 -9.09 -3.69
CA THR A 143 4.39 -8.07 -4.03
C THR A 143 5.77 -8.66 -4.35
N ILE A 144 6.09 -9.85 -3.83
CA ILE A 144 7.41 -10.48 -4.01
C ILE A 144 7.81 -10.67 -5.48
N PRO A 145 6.95 -11.18 -6.38
CA PRO A 145 7.30 -11.34 -7.80
C PRO A 145 7.70 -10.02 -8.45
N LEU A 146 6.96 -8.95 -8.18
CA LEU A 146 7.28 -7.60 -8.67
C LEU A 146 8.69 -7.18 -8.20
N LEU A 147 8.99 -7.35 -6.91
CA LEU A 147 10.29 -6.97 -6.34
C LEU A 147 11.47 -7.73 -6.94
N LYS A 148 11.27 -8.98 -7.37
CA LYS A 148 12.31 -9.80 -8.00
C LYS A 148 12.63 -9.36 -9.42
N ILE A 149 11.62 -8.93 -10.17
CA ILE A 149 11.74 -8.64 -11.61
C ILE A 149 12.05 -7.16 -11.85
N TYR A 150 11.55 -6.27 -10.97
CA TYR A 150 11.63 -4.83 -11.16
C TYR A 150 13.05 -4.29 -11.17
N LYS A 151 13.38 -3.53 -12.23
CA LYS A 151 14.61 -2.73 -12.38
C LYS A 151 14.21 -1.32 -12.81
N GLN A 152 14.67 -0.31 -12.08
CA GLN A 152 14.42 1.09 -12.42
C GLN A 152 15.17 1.45 -13.71
N LYS A 153 14.43 1.92 -14.72
CA LYS A 153 14.97 2.37 -16.01
C LYS A 153 14.96 3.89 -16.11
N ASN A 154 13.85 4.51 -15.74
CA ASN A 154 13.66 5.95 -15.80
C ASN A 154 13.99 6.56 -14.43
N TYR A 155 14.96 7.47 -14.40
CA TYR A 155 15.36 8.13 -13.17
C TYR A 155 15.99 9.50 -13.45
N VAL A 156 15.87 10.37 -12.46
CA VAL A 156 16.62 11.63 -12.37
C VAL A 156 17.79 11.42 -11.42
N GLU A 157 18.97 11.95 -11.77
CA GLU A 157 20.12 11.88 -10.88
C GLU A 157 19.84 12.64 -9.57
N ARG A 158 20.40 12.13 -8.47
CA ARG A 158 20.17 12.65 -7.14
C ARG A 158 20.63 14.11 -7.02
N GLN A 159 19.68 15.05 -7.00
CA GLN A 159 19.98 16.46 -6.79
C GLN A 159 19.97 16.80 -5.29
N PRO A 160 21.05 17.41 -4.75
CA PRO A 160 21.00 17.94 -3.39
C PRO A 160 19.89 19.00 -3.32
N LYS A 161 18.91 18.82 -2.40
CA LYS A 161 17.73 19.67 -2.19
C LYS A 161 16.52 19.39 -3.09
N ALA A 162 16.42 18.20 -3.74
CA ALA A 162 15.27 17.83 -4.58
C ALA A 162 13.93 18.00 -3.85
N VAL A 163 13.80 17.50 -2.63
CA VAL A 163 12.60 17.63 -1.80
C VAL A 163 12.23 19.10 -1.52
N ARG A 164 13.20 19.95 -1.17
CA ARG A 164 12.96 21.37 -0.92
C ARG A 164 12.49 22.12 -2.17
N ASN A 165 13.02 21.72 -3.33
CA ASN A 165 12.65 22.32 -4.61
C ASN A 165 11.25 21.89 -5.06
N SER A 166 10.78 20.69 -4.68
CA SER A 166 9.41 20.25 -4.95
C SER A 166 8.39 21.11 -4.21
N PHE A 167 8.60 21.41 -2.94
CA PHE A 167 7.72 22.33 -2.20
C PHE A 167 7.74 23.75 -2.75
N LYS A 168 8.88 24.24 -3.26
CA LYS A 168 8.95 25.56 -3.90
C LYS A 168 8.19 25.69 -5.22
N ARG A 169 7.92 24.58 -5.89
CA ARG A 169 7.16 24.54 -7.15
C ARG A 169 5.65 24.45 -6.94
N LEU A 170 5.21 24.15 -5.72
CA LEU A 170 3.79 24.03 -5.36
C LEU A 170 3.21 25.33 -4.75
N GLY A 171 4.03 26.31 -4.43
CA GLY A 171 3.67 27.67 -3.99
C GLY A 171 4.12 28.71 -4.98
#